data_ef9888555fa2ee35b8ce011ba466655c
#
_entry.id   ef9888555fa2ee35b8ce011ba466655c
#
_cell.length_a   1.000
_cell.length_b   1.000
_cell.length_c   1.000
_cell.angle_alpha   90.00
_cell.angle_beta   90.00
_cell.angle_gamma   90.00
#
_symmetry.space_group_name_H-M   'P 1'
#
loop_
_entity.id
_entity.type
_entity.pdbx_description
1 polymer ?
#
loop_
_entity_poly.entity_id
_entity_poly.type
_entity_poly.pdbx_seq_one_letter_code
_entity_poly.pdbx_strand_id
1 'polypeptide(L)'
;LGYFTTCDIIGQGLPILLPNGARVIQLLQRFVEDEEQKRGWLLTKTPYMAKSDLYKLSGHWDHYKDGMFVLGDEEKDDEVFALRPMTCPFQYQAYLNKKRSYRDLPLRYNETSTLFRNEASGEMHGLIRVRQFTISEGHLMCRPDQLEEEFKSCLQLANYMLETLGLAEDVSYRFSQWDPEDKDKYIGTPEQWDEAQSAMKRILDLSLIHISEPTRQ
;
A
#
# COMPACT_ATOMS: atom_id res chain seq x y z
N LEU A 1 13.96 -5.29 24.83
CA LEU A 1 12.72 -6.06 24.91
C LEU A 1 12.76 -7.37 24.11
N GLY A 2 13.79 -7.58 23.25
CA GLY A 2 13.97 -8.83 22.52
C GLY A 2 12.93 -9.11 21.43
N TYR A 3 12.44 -8.07 20.78
CA TYR A 3 11.46 -8.20 19.67
C TYR A 3 12.15 -8.37 18.32
N PHE A 4 13.25 -7.69 18.08
CA PHE A 4 14.00 -7.79 16.84
C PHE A 4 15.49 -7.51 17.07
N THR A 5 16.30 -7.86 16.08
CA THR A 5 17.72 -7.55 16.00
C THR A 5 18.12 -7.32 14.55
N THR A 6 19.30 -6.77 14.34
CA THR A 6 19.94 -6.62 13.03
C THR A 6 21.25 -7.39 13.01
N CYS A 7 21.71 -7.78 11.84
CA CYS A 7 22.94 -8.52 11.64
C CYS A 7 23.64 -8.01 10.38
N ASP A 8 24.90 -7.61 10.50
CA ASP A 8 25.68 -7.06 9.38
C ASP A 8 25.90 -8.08 8.24
N ILE A 9 25.94 -9.38 8.59
CA ILE A 9 26.09 -10.45 7.60
C ILE A 9 24.81 -10.58 6.74
N ILE A 10 23.63 -10.33 7.33
CA ILE A 10 22.36 -10.33 6.59
C ILE A 10 22.23 -9.02 5.79
N GLY A 11 22.66 -7.92 6.37
CA GLY A 11 22.65 -6.60 5.74
C GLY A 11 21.73 -5.60 6.44
N GLN A 12 22.01 -4.32 6.19
CA GLN A 12 21.24 -3.22 6.74
C GLN A 12 19.81 -3.18 6.16
N GLY A 13 18.84 -2.80 6.99
CA GLY A 13 17.43 -2.71 6.59
C GLY A 13 16.74 -4.06 6.41
N LEU A 14 17.35 -5.14 6.89
CA LEU A 14 16.81 -6.51 6.89
C LEU A 14 16.73 -7.03 8.33
N PRO A 15 15.77 -6.55 9.14
CA PRO A 15 15.65 -6.93 10.54
C PRO A 15 15.24 -8.39 10.71
N ILE A 16 15.76 -9.02 11.74
CA ILE A 16 15.36 -10.35 12.21
C ILE A 16 14.33 -10.15 13.31
N LEU A 17 13.12 -10.64 13.12
CA LEU A 17 12.13 -10.71 14.20
C LEU A 17 12.48 -11.89 15.09
N LEU A 18 12.75 -11.61 16.36
CA LEU A 18 12.98 -12.63 17.39
C LEU A 18 11.64 -13.27 17.82
N PRO A 19 11.63 -14.38 18.57
CA PRO A 19 10.40 -15.13 18.84
C PRO A 19 9.24 -14.27 19.37
N ASN A 20 9.49 -13.33 20.27
CA ASN A 20 8.45 -12.45 20.80
C ASN A 20 7.92 -11.48 19.72
N GLY A 21 8.80 -10.87 18.93
CA GLY A 21 8.43 -9.99 17.82
C GLY A 21 7.67 -10.73 16.72
N ALA A 22 8.18 -11.90 16.33
CA ALA A 22 7.52 -12.76 15.35
C ALA A 22 6.11 -13.17 15.80
N ARG A 23 5.93 -13.45 17.10
CA ARG A 23 4.61 -13.79 17.65
C ARG A 23 3.66 -12.61 17.62
N VAL A 24 4.12 -11.40 17.96
CA VAL A 24 3.31 -10.19 17.88
C VAL A 24 2.85 -9.94 16.45
N ILE A 25 3.77 -9.98 15.49
CA ILE A 25 3.42 -9.78 14.07
C ILE A 25 2.44 -10.85 13.57
N GLN A 26 2.63 -12.10 13.97
CA GLN A 26 1.69 -13.18 13.61
C GLN A 26 0.27 -12.93 14.14
N LEU A 27 0.14 -12.44 15.37
CA LEU A 27 -1.15 -12.12 15.96
C LEU A 27 -1.82 -10.93 15.25
N LEU A 28 -1.06 -9.87 14.97
CA LEU A 28 -1.55 -8.71 14.23
C LEU A 28 -1.99 -9.10 12.81
N GLN A 29 -1.20 -9.92 12.12
CA GLN A 29 -1.53 -10.39 10.78
C GLN A 29 -2.84 -11.18 10.76
N ARG A 30 -3.00 -12.14 11.68
CA ARG A 30 -4.23 -12.94 11.78
C ARG A 30 -5.44 -12.05 12.09
N PHE A 31 -5.28 -11.14 13.03
CA PHE A 31 -6.35 -10.22 13.40
C PHE A 31 -6.80 -9.35 12.22
N VAL A 32 -5.87 -8.74 11.48
CA VAL A 32 -6.22 -7.89 10.35
C VAL A 32 -6.87 -8.69 9.21
N GLU A 33 -6.32 -9.85 8.88
CA GLU A 33 -6.87 -10.73 7.83
C GLU A 33 -8.30 -11.20 8.18
N ASP A 34 -8.54 -11.59 9.42
CA ASP A 34 -9.88 -12.00 9.91
C ASP A 34 -10.88 -10.83 9.84
N GLU A 35 -10.47 -9.62 10.22
CA GLU A 35 -11.34 -8.43 10.20
C GLU A 35 -11.64 -7.96 8.76
N GLU A 36 -10.67 -8.03 7.88
CA GLU A 36 -10.84 -7.74 6.46
C GLU A 36 -11.82 -8.74 5.83
N GLN A 37 -11.66 -10.04 6.10
CA GLN A 37 -12.55 -11.08 5.60
C GLN A 37 -14.00 -10.87 6.08
N LYS A 38 -14.22 -10.53 7.35
CA LYS A 38 -15.55 -10.21 7.90
C LYS A 38 -16.21 -9.03 7.19
N ARG A 39 -15.43 -8.11 6.64
CA ARG A 39 -15.89 -6.93 5.89
C ARG A 39 -15.96 -7.16 4.38
N GLY A 40 -15.85 -8.42 3.93
CA GLY A 40 -16.03 -8.81 2.53
C GLY A 40 -14.80 -8.62 1.66
N TRP A 41 -13.62 -8.46 2.26
CA TRP A 41 -12.38 -8.50 1.52
C TRP A 41 -12.02 -9.92 1.11
N LEU A 42 -11.47 -10.07 -0.08
CA LEU A 42 -11.07 -11.34 -0.67
C LEU A 42 -9.56 -11.44 -0.67
N LEU A 43 -9.05 -12.38 0.12
CA LEU A 43 -7.62 -12.60 0.25
C LEU A 43 -7.01 -13.07 -1.06
N THR A 44 -5.95 -12.41 -1.48
CA THR A 44 -5.08 -12.81 -2.59
C THR A 44 -3.69 -13.19 -2.08
N LYS A 45 -2.95 -13.96 -2.86
CA LYS A 45 -1.52 -14.20 -2.67
C LYS A 45 -0.85 -14.07 -4.02
N THR A 46 0.04 -13.10 -4.14
CA THR A 46 0.72 -12.78 -5.38
C THR A 46 2.25 -13.02 -5.26
N PRO A 47 2.95 -13.22 -6.37
CA PRO A 47 4.40 -13.43 -6.35
C PRO A 47 5.18 -12.26 -5.76
N TYR A 48 6.35 -12.52 -5.20
CA TYR A 48 7.23 -11.49 -4.64
C TYR A 48 8.05 -10.76 -5.70
N MET A 49 8.08 -11.26 -6.92
CA MET A 49 8.77 -10.66 -8.05
C MET A 49 7.96 -10.80 -9.33
N ALA A 50 8.22 -9.93 -10.28
CA ALA A 50 7.69 -10.00 -11.63
C ALA A 50 8.72 -9.54 -12.65
N LYS A 51 8.45 -9.81 -13.93
CA LYS A 51 9.19 -9.22 -15.05
C LYS A 51 9.06 -7.69 -15.02
N SER A 52 10.09 -7.01 -15.47
CA SER A 52 10.11 -5.55 -15.59
C SER A 52 8.92 -5.00 -16.38
N ASP A 53 8.36 -5.81 -17.31
CA ASP A 53 7.20 -5.44 -18.12
C ASP A 53 5.94 -5.08 -17.29
N LEU A 54 5.72 -5.76 -16.16
CA LEU A 54 4.62 -5.44 -15.26
C LEU A 54 4.77 -4.02 -14.69
N TYR A 55 5.97 -3.66 -14.31
CA TYR A 55 6.28 -2.35 -13.74
C TYR A 55 6.35 -1.24 -14.80
N LYS A 56 6.76 -1.57 -16.04
CA LYS A 56 6.67 -0.69 -17.20
C LYS A 56 5.21 -0.37 -17.53
N LEU A 57 4.35 -1.40 -17.58
CA LEU A 57 2.91 -1.23 -17.81
C LEU A 57 2.23 -0.33 -16.79
N SER A 58 2.64 -0.38 -15.54
CA SER A 58 2.08 0.43 -14.45
C SER A 58 2.78 1.78 -14.25
N GLY A 59 3.80 2.11 -15.06
CA GLY A 59 4.59 3.36 -14.97
C GLY A 59 5.60 3.41 -13.83
N HIS A 60 5.67 2.36 -13.00
CA HIS A 60 6.58 2.36 -11.86
C HIS A 60 8.05 2.18 -12.27
N TRP A 61 8.32 1.52 -13.39
CA TRP A 61 9.69 1.31 -13.86
C TRP A 61 10.43 2.60 -14.15
N ASP A 62 9.76 3.53 -14.80
CA ASP A 62 10.36 4.79 -15.23
C ASP A 62 10.58 5.78 -14.07
N HIS A 63 9.73 5.71 -13.04
CA HIS A 63 9.75 6.68 -11.93
C HIS A 63 10.45 6.16 -10.66
N TYR A 64 10.51 4.84 -10.45
CA TYR A 64 10.94 4.25 -9.18
C TYR A 64 11.96 3.13 -9.31
N LYS A 65 12.57 2.92 -10.49
CA LYS A 65 13.53 1.84 -10.75
C LYS A 65 14.69 1.85 -9.74
N ASP A 66 15.21 3.02 -9.40
CA ASP A 66 16.33 3.17 -8.45
C ASP A 66 15.97 2.68 -7.02
N GLY A 67 14.70 2.75 -6.67
CA GLY A 67 14.16 2.24 -5.41
C GLY A 67 13.77 0.76 -5.44
N MET A 68 14.05 0.03 -6.54
CA MET A 68 13.69 -1.38 -6.69
C MET A 68 14.94 -2.27 -6.65
N PHE A 69 14.78 -3.49 -6.13
CA PHE A 69 15.77 -4.55 -6.31
C PHE A 69 15.56 -5.21 -7.66
N VAL A 70 16.43 -4.89 -8.62
CA VAL A 70 16.39 -5.43 -9.99
C VAL A 70 17.27 -6.66 -10.07
N LEU A 71 16.79 -7.69 -10.74
CA LEU A 71 17.44 -8.97 -10.96
C LEU A 71 17.64 -9.15 -12.47
N GLY A 72 18.88 -9.13 -12.91
CA GLY A 72 19.28 -9.16 -14.32
C GLY A 72 19.75 -7.80 -14.81
N ASP A 73 20.19 -7.78 -16.06
CA ASP A 73 20.76 -6.62 -16.75
C ASP A 73 19.98 -6.38 -18.05
N GLU A 74 19.32 -5.23 -18.18
CA GLU A 74 18.47 -4.93 -19.35
C GLU A 74 19.27 -4.89 -20.68
N GLU A 75 20.61 -4.72 -20.63
CA GLU A 75 21.45 -4.69 -21.82
C GLU A 75 21.92 -6.09 -22.25
N LYS A 76 21.86 -7.10 -21.34
CA LYS A 76 22.45 -8.42 -21.56
C LYS A 76 21.44 -9.57 -21.49
N ASP A 77 20.36 -9.37 -20.75
CA ASP A 77 19.42 -10.44 -20.45
C ASP A 77 18.12 -10.25 -21.24
N ASP A 78 17.60 -11.35 -21.79
CA ASP A 78 16.31 -11.36 -22.49
C ASP A 78 15.13 -11.05 -21.56
N GLU A 79 15.27 -11.34 -20.27
CA GLU A 79 14.26 -11.09 -19.24
C GLU A 79 14.89 -10.50 -17.98
N VAL A 80 14.33 -9.38 -17.53
CA VAL A 80 14.72 -8.73 -16.28
C VAL A 80 13.57 -8.78 -15.32
N PHE A 81 13.84 -9.15 -14.07
CA PHE A 81 12.87 -9.21 -12.98
C PHE A 81 13.15 -8.13 -11.94
N ALA A 82 12.17 -7.85 -11.10
CA ALA A 82 12.37 -7.05 -9.90
C ALA A 82 11.54 -7.58 -8.75
N LEU A 83 12.07 -7.41 -7.53
CA LEU A 83 11.29 -7.64 -6.31
C LEU A 83 10.24 -6.54 -6.18
N ARG A 84 9.04 -6.91 -5.73
CA ARG A 84 7.90 -5.99 -5.69
C ARG A 84 8.06 -4.91 -4.61
N PRO A 85 8.00 -3.62 -4.95
CA PRO A 85 7.95 -2.52 -3.98
C PRO A 85 6.51 -2.25 -3.49
N MET A 86 5.51 -2.82 -4.17
CA MET A 86 4.08 -2.71 -3.93
C MET A 86 3.31 -3.88 -4.54
N THR A 87 2.06 -4.08 -4.14
CA THR A 87 1.21 -5.19 -4.62
C THR A 87 0.24 -4.79 -5.73
N CYS A 88 0.01 -3.47 -5.92
CA CYS A 88 -0.99 -2.94 -6.84
C CYS A 88 -1.00 -3.60 -8.23
N PRO A 89 0.12 -3.66 -8.98
CA PRO A 89 0.10 -4.21 -10.33
C PRO A 89 -0.31 -5.68 -10.36
N PHE A 90 0.08 -6.45 -9.33
CA PHE A 90 -0.24 -7.89 -9.23
C PHE A 90 -1.74 -8.11 -9.01
N GLN A 91 -2.36 -7.35 -8.10
CA GLN A 91 -3.79 -7.48 -7.83
C GLN A 91 -4.62 -6.99 -9.01
N TYR A 92 -4.15 -6.01 -9.79
CA TYR A 92 -4.80 -5.63 -11.05
C TYR A 92 -4.74 -6.74 -12.09
N GLN A 93 -3.63 -7.48 -12.20
CA GLN A 93 -3.57 -8.66 -13.05
C GLN A 93 -4.52 -9.78 -12.56
N ALA A 94 -4.63 -9.98 -11.26
CA ALA A 94 -5.62 -10.89 -10.68
C ALA A 94 -7.06 -10.45 -11.01
N TYR A 95 -7.34 -9.15 -11.03
CA TYR A 95 -8.64 -8.62 -11.45
C TYR A 95 -8.91 -8.89 -12.94
N LEU A 96 -7.91 -8.73 -13.78
CA LEU A 96 -8.02 -8.89 -15.24
C LEU A 96 -8.11 -10.36 -15.70
N ASN A 97 -7.97 -11.35 -14.81
CA ASN A 97 -7.96 -12.77 -15.17
C ASN A 97 -9.26 -13.26 -15.83
N LYS A 98 -10.37 -12.52 -15.64
CA LYS A 98 -11.65 -12.79 -16.29
C LYS A 98 -12.40 -11.50 -16.60
N LYS A 99 -13.28 -11.57 -17.59
CA LYS A 99 -14.22 -10.47 -17.88
C LYS A 99 -15.17 -10.29 -16.70
N ARG A 100 -15.43 -9.03 -16.33
CA ARG A 100 -16.31 -8.65 -15.23
C ARG A 100 -17.41 -7.71 -15.71
N SER A 101 -18.53 -7.74 -15.03
CA SER A 101 -19.64 -6.82 -15.20
C SER A 101 -19.62 -5.75 -14.10
N TYR A 102 -20.30 -4.63 -14.34
CA TYR A 102 -20.56 -3.63 -13.30
C TYR A 102 -21.29 -4.21 -12.07
N ARG A 103 -21.97 -5.35 -12.24
CA ARG A 103 -22.66 -6.06 -11.14
C ARG A 103 -21.70 -6.82 -10.21
N ASP A 104 -20.47 -7.05 -10.65
CA ASP A 104 -19.43 -7.69 -9.84
C ASP A 104 -18.73 -6.69 -8.90
N LEU A 105 -19.08 -5.41 -8.99
CA LEU A 105 -18.49 -4.32 -8.21
C LEU A 105 -19.43 -3.90 -7.06
N PRO A 106 -18.89 -3.51 -5.91
CA PRO A 106 -17.47 -3.35 -5.62
C PRO A 106 -16.76 -4.69 -5.40
N LEU A 107 -15.50 -4.77 -5.82
CA LEU A 107 -14.64 -5.92 -5.55
C LEU A 107 -13.44 -5.47 -4.72
N ARG A 108 -13.23 -6.13 -3.60
CA ARG A 108 -12.19 -5.79 -2.62
C ARG A 108 -11.18 -6.92 -2.54
N TYR A 109 -9.95 -6.68 -2.97
CA TYR A 109 -8.84 -7.60 -2.80
C TYR A 109 -7.93 -7.11 -1.69
N ASN A 110 -7.51 -8.01 -0.81
CA ASN A 110 -6.49 -7.75 0.19
C ASN A 110 -5.34 -8.76 0.12
N GLU A 111 -4.21 -8.37 0.66
CA GLU A 111 -3.05 -9.24 0.83
C GLU A 111 -2.19 -8.73 1.97
N THR A 112 -1.81 -9.62 2.90
CA THR A 112 -0.67 -9.35 3.77
C THR A 112 0.59 -9.63 2.98
N SER A 113 1.22 -8.54 2.53
CA SER A 113 2.25 -8.53 1.50
C SER A 113 3.62 -8.23 2.07
N THR A 114 4.60 -9.05 1.75
CA THR A 114 6.01 -8.71 1.93
C THR A 114 6.48 -7.90 0.72
N LEU A 115 7.03 -6.73 0.98
CA LEU A 115 7.51 -5.77 0.00
C LEU A 115 8.99 -5.49 0.19
N PHE A 116 9.63 -5.02 -0.89
CA PHE A 116 11.07 -4.79 -0.94
C PHE A 116 11.34 -3.42 -1.54
N ARG A 117 12.14 -2.61 -0.85
CA ARG A 117 12.56 -1.29 -1.34
C ARG A 117 14.07 -1.14 -1.18
N ASN A 118 14.75 -0.75 -2.23
CA ASN A 118 16.19 -0.52 -2.21
C ASN A 118 16.51 0.84 -1.58
N GLU A 119 16.20 0.96 -0.28
CA GLU A 119 16.43 2.18 0.49
C GLU A 119 17.91 2.48 0.63
N ALA A 120 18.29 3.74 0.50
CA ALA A 120 19.66 4.19 0.75
C ALA A 120 20.03 4.03 2.24
N SER A 121 21.30 3.76 2.52
CA SER A 121 21.75 3.48 3.90
C SER A 121 21.46 4.62 4.87
N GLY A 122 21.50 5.87 4.42
CA GLY A 122 21.21 7.05 5.26
C GLY A 122 19.72 7.30 5.53
N GLU A 123 18.82 6.62 4.83
CA GLU A 123 17.38 6.78 4.98
C GLU A 123 16.75 5.74 5.90
N MET A 124 17.45 4.65 6.16
CA MET A 124 16.93 3.56 7.00
C MET A 124 16.85 3.95 8.47
N HIS A 125 15.72 3.62 9.10
CA HIS A 125 15.49 3.97 10.51
C HIS A 125 14.66 2.90 11.23
N GLY A 126 15.26 2.21 12.19
CA GLY A 126 14.62 1.21 13.05
C GLY A 126 13.83 0.15 12.26
N LEU A 127 12.55 0.01 12.59
CA LEU A 127 11.59 -0.79 11.81
C LEU A 127 10.67 0.07 10.92
N ILE A 128 10.80 1.40 10.98
CA ILE A 128 9.90 2.33 10.28
C ILE A 128 10.28 2.41 8.80
N ARG A 129 11.59 2.43 8.49
CA ARG A 129 12.09 2.48 7.12
C ARG A 129 13.18 1.43 6.91
N VAL A 130 12.83 0.37 6.24
CA VAL A 130 13.62 -0.85 6.04
C VAL A 130 13.54 -1.32 4.59
N ARG A 131 14.42 -2.24 4.20
CA ARG A 131 14.48 -2.78 2.83
C ARG A 131 13.48 -3.90 2.58
N GLN A 132 13.05 -4.60 3.64
CA GLN A 132 12.00 -5.61 3.59
C GLN A 132 11.02 -5.39 4.71
N PHE A 133 9.74 -5.32 4.40
CA PHE A 133 8.67 -5.12 5.37
C PHE A 133 7.38 -5.80 4.91
N THR A 134 6.45 -5.97 5.83
CA THR A 134 5.13 -6.55 5.55
C THR A 134 4.06 -5.55 5.91
N ILE A 135 3.10 -5.36 5.00
CA ILE A 135 1.91 -4.53 5.21
C ILE A 135 0.65 -5.32 4.90
N SER A 136 -0.48 -4.97 5.51
CA SER A 136 -1.78 -5.33 4.97
C SER A 136 -2.17 -4.28 3.94
N GLU A 137 -2.40 -4.70 2.74
CA GLU A 137 -2.64 -3.85 1.57
C GLU A 137 -3.90 -4.31 0.86
N GLY A 138 -4.74 -3.38 0.44
CA GLY A 138 -5.97 -3.70 -0.26
C GLY A 138 -6.23 -2.80 -1.46
N HIS A 139 -6.86 -3.37 -2.48
CA HIS A 139 -7.28 -2.65 -3.68
C HIS A 139 -8.76 -2.83 -3.93
N LEU A 140 -9.43 -1.71 -4.07
CA LEU A 140 -10.86 -1.61 -4.32
C LEU A 140 -11.10 -1.31 -5.80
N MET A 141 -11.83 -2.20 -6.46
CA MET A 141 -12.39 -1.94 -7.78
C MET A 141 -13.86 -1.61 -7.60
N CYS A 142 -14.23 -0.36 -7.80
CA CYS A 142 -15.60 0.10 -7.59
C CYS A 142 -16.04 1.06 -8.73
N ARG A 143 -17.35 1.26 -8.83
CA ARG A 143 -17.90 2.31 -9.70
C ARG A 143 -17.78 3.68 -9.02
N PRO A 144 -17.81 4.78 -9.79
CA PRO A 144 -17.77 6.14 -9.20
C PRO A 144 -18.86 6.38 -8.15
N ASP A 145 -20.06 5.87 -8.35
CA ASP A 145 -21.17 5.98 -7.41
C ASP A 145 -21.00 5.18 -6.11
N GLN A 146 -20.04 4.27 -6.06
CA GLN A 146 -19.70 3.47 -4.88
C GLN A 146 -18.49 4.02 -4.09
N LEU A 147 -17.74 4.97 -4.68
CA LEU A 147 -16.46 5.44 -4.14
C LEU A 147 -16.58 5.97 -2.71
N GLU A 148 -17.62 6.76 -2.45
CA GLU A 148 -17.83 7.38 -1.15
C GLU A 148 -18.04 6.34 -0.04
N GLU A 149 -18.89 5.36 -0.28
CA GLU A 149 -19.19 4.30 0.69
C GLU A 149 -17.96 3.39 0.92
N GLU A 150 -17.23 3.06 -0.14
CA GLU A 150 -16.03 2.25 -0.05
C GLU A 150 -14.90 2.96 0.71
N PHE A 151 -14.71 4.26 0.47
CA PHE A 151 -13.71 5.05 1.20
C PHE A 151 -14.07 5.15 2.69
N LYS A 152 -15.35 5.40 3.00
CA LYS A 152 -15.86 5.41 4.37
C LYS A 152 -15.64 4.07 5.07
N SER A 153 -15.89 2.97 4.38
CA SER A 153 -15.62 1.62 4.89
C SER A 153 -14.14 1.40 5.22
N CYS A 154 -13.22 1.91 4.39
CA CYS A 154 -11.78 1.86 4.66
C CYS A 154 -11.41 2.67 5.91
N LEU A 155 -11.95 3.89 6.06
CA LEU A 155 -11.72 4.70 7.27
C LEU A 155 -12.24 4.01 8.53
N GLN A 156 -13.42 3.41 8.46
CA GLN A 156 -13.99 2.65 9.58
C GLN A 156 -13.10 1.46 9.98
N LEU A 157 -12.55 0.74 9.00
CA LEU A 157 -11.62 -0.35 9.27
C LEU A 157 -10.34 0.18 9.92
N ALA A 158 -9.75 1.25 9.40
CA ALA A 158 -8.55 1.86 9.96
C ALA A 158 -8.78 2.32 11.42
N ASN A 159 -9.88 3.02 11.68
CA ASN A 159 -10.24 3.46 13.03
C ASN A 159 -10.42 2.27 13.98
N TYR A 160 -11.13 1.25 13.56
CA TYR A 160 -11.33 0.04 14.35
C TYR A 160 -10.00 -0.64 14.74
N MET A 161 -9.05 -0.71 13.78
CA MET A 161 -7.72 -1.25 14.07
C MET A 161 -6.96 -0.41 15.09
N LEU A 162 -6.96 0.92 14.93
CA LEU A 162 -6.29 1.84 15.84
C LEU A 162 -6.90 1.84 17.24
N GLU A 163 -8.23 1.82 17.34
CA GLU A 163 -8.95 1.68 18.62
C GLU A 163 -8.61 0.37 19.32
N THR A 164 -8.61 -0.75 18.58
CA THR A 164 -8.29 -2.07 19.13
C THR A 164 -6.85 -2.15 19.65
N LEU A 165 -5.93 -1.42 19.02
CA LEU A 165 -4.53 -1.33 19.44
C LEU A 165 -4.27 -0.28 20.53
N GLY A 166 -5.31 0.47 20.94
CA GLY A 166 -5.18 1.55 21.94
C GLY A 166 -4.45 2.79 21.44
N LEU A 167 -4.46 3.01 20.12
CA LEU A 167 -3.76 4.13 19.46
C LEU A 167 -4.69 5.24 18.98
N ALA A 168 -5.99 5.16 19.24
CA ALA A 168 -6.99 6.08 18.70
C ALA A 168 -6.74 7.55 19.08
N GLU A 169 -6.24 7.80 20.30
CA GLU A 169 -5.97 9.16 20.79
C GLU A 169 -4.69 9.78 20.19
N ASP A 170 -3.81 8.94 19.65
CA ASP A 170 -2.52 9.37 19.06
C ASP A 170 -2.59 9.57 17.54
N VAL A 171 -3.78 9.47 16.95
CA VAL A 171 -3.99 9.51 15.51
C VAL A 171 -4.32 10.91 15.04
N SER A 172 -3.64 11.36 14.00
CA SER A 172 -4.01 12.52 13.22
C SER A 172 -4.19 12.13 11.76
N TYR A 173 -5.18 12.73 11.11
CA TYR A 173 -5.46 12.51 9.70
C TYR A 173 -4.94 13.67 8.88
N ARG A 174 -4.17 13.36 7.83
CA ARG A 174 -3.68 14.36 6.89
C ARG A 174 -4.25 14.08 5.52
N PHE A 175 -4.96 15.06 4.98
CA PHE A 175 -5.47 15.02 3.63
C PHE A 175 -4.47 15.64 2.66
N SER A 176 -3.84 14.83 1.83
CA SER A 176 -2.93 15.30 0.79
C SER A 176 -3.71 15.71 -0.45
N GLN A 177 -3.36 16.86 -1.00
CA GLN A 177 -3.95 17.40 -2.22
C GLN A 177 -2.91 17.45 -3.34
N TRP A 178 -3.36 17.38 -4.59
CA TRP A 178 -2.50 17.63 -5.73
C TRP A 178 -2.09 19.11 -5.79
N ASP A 179 -0.91 19.39 -6.35
CA ASP A 179 -0.45 20.73 -6.56
C ASP A 179 -0.77 21.18 -8.00
N PRO A 180 -1.67 22.15 -8.20
CA PRO A 180 -2.02 22.61 -9.54
C PRO A 180 -0.88 23.34 -10.26
N GLU A 181 0.16 23.75 -9.55
CA GLU A 181 1.34 24.42 -10.14
C GLU A 181 2.40 23.42 -10.61
N ASP A 182 2.38 22.16 -10.12
CA ASP A 182 3.31 21.08 -10.50
C ASP A 182 2.54 19.92 -11.18
N LYS A 183 1.88 20.22 -12.28
CA LYS A 183 1.00 19.27 -12.98
C LYS A 183 1.71 18.04 -13.52
N ASP A 184 2.97 18.17 -13.92
CA ASP A 184 3.74 17.10 -14.54
C ASP A 184 4.07 15.96 -13.57
N LYS A 185 3.93 16.21 -12.27
CA LYS A 185 4.11 15.22 -11.21
C LYS A 185 2.92 14.25 -11.08
N TYR A 186 1.76 14.61 -11.62
CA TYR A 186 0.51 13.88 -11.38
C TYR A 186 -0.06 13.31 -12.67
N ILE A 187 -0.52 12.06 -12.59
CA ILE A 187 -1.17 11.37 -13.71
C ILE A 187 -2.67 11.67 -13.65
N GLY A 188 -3.27 12.09 -14.76
CA GLY A 188 -4.69 12.44 -14.86
C GLY A 188 -4.93 13.89 -15.24
N THR A 189 -6.20 14.30 -15.29
CA THR A 189 -6.57 15.70 -15.59
C THR A 189 -6.88 16.46 -14.30
N PRO A 190 -6.74 17.82 -14.32
CA PRO A 190 -7.11 18.66 -13.19
C PRO A 190 -8.54 18.40 -12.69
N GLU A 191 -9.49 18.21 -13.61
CA GLU A 191 -10.89 17.96 -13.29
C GLU A 191 -11.07 16.65 -12.53
N GLN A 192 -10.35 15.58 -12.92
CA GLN A 192 -10.37 14.29 -12.22
C GLN A 192 -9.82 14.41 -10.80
N TRP A 193 -8.74 15.18 -10.63
CA TRP A 193 -8.16 15.44 -9.31
C TRP A 193 -9.11 16.26 -8.42
N ASP A 194 -9.70 17.32 -8.95
CA ASP A 194 -10.63 18.18 -8.21
C ASP A 194 -11.89 17.42 -7.79
N GLU A 195 -12.45 16.58 -8.67
CA GLU A 195 -13.59 15.72 -8.36
C GLU A 195 -13.28 14.73 -7.25
N ALA A 196 -12.16 14.00 -7.38
CA ALA A 196 -11.74 13.01 -6.40
C ALA A 196 -11.46 13.63 -5.02
N GLN A 197 -10.74 14.76 -4.99
CA GLN A 197 -10.42 15.47 -3.75
C GLN A 197 -11.67 16.05 -3.08
N SER A 198 -12.58 16.60 -3.86
CA SER A 198 -13.84 17.14 -3.34
C SER A 198 -14.71 16.04 -2.71
N ALA A 199 -14.75 14.86 -3.32
CA ALA A 199 -15.45 13.70 -2.78
C ALA A 199 -14.81 13.23 -1.46
N MET A 200 -13.49 13.05 -1.44
CA MET A 200 -12.76 12.61 -0.23
C MET A 200 -12.89 13.63 0.91
N LYS A 201 -12.81 14.92 0.61
CA LYS A 201 -12.97 15.98 1.62
C LYS A 201 -14.35 15.94 2.26
N ARG A 202 -15.41 15.80 1.46
CA ARG A 202 -16.79 15.66 2.00
C ARG A 202 -16.92 14.48 2.95
N ILE A 203 -16.31 13.33 2.63
CA ILE A 203 -16.36 12.15 3.48
C ILE A 203 -15.65 12.38 4.81
N LEU A 204 -14.47 13.01 4.77
CA LEU A 204 -13.71 13.34 5.98
C LEU A 204 -14.45 14.33 6.87
N ASP A 205 -15.03 15.36 6.30
CA ASP A 205 -15.83 16.37 7.03
C ASP A 205 -17.07 15.73 7.69
N LEU A 206 -17.74 14.79 7.02
CA LEU A 206 -18.91 14.08 7.54
C LEU A 206 -18.57 13.05 8.62
N SER A 207 -17.35 12.51 8.63
CA SER A 207 -16.94 11.49 9.59
C SER A 207 -16.45 12.05 10.94
N LEU A 208 -16.56 13.36 11.17
CA LEU A 208 -16.13 14.05 12.40
C LEU A 208 -14.64 13.86 12.74
N ILE A 209 -13.84 13.55 11.74
CA ILE A 209 -12.39 13.45 11.89
C ILE A 209 -11.81 14.86 11.87
N HIS A 210 -11.12 15.26 12.94
CA HIS A 210 -10.38 16.51 12.96
C HIS A 210 -9.21 16.44 11.96
N ILE A 211 -9.37 17.12 10.85
CA ILE A 211 -8.34 17.22 9.80
C ILE A 211 -7.37 18.33 10.23
N SER A 212 -6.11 18.00 10.41
CA SER A 212 -5.05 19.01 10.43
C SER A 212 -4.96 19.66 9.04
N GLU A 213 -4.68 20.97 8.98
CA GLU A 213 -4.66 21.73 7.73
C GLU A 213 -3.86 21.02 6.63
N PRO A 214 -4.30 21.11 5.35
CA PRO A 214 -3.62 20.50 4.23
C PRO A 214 -2.21 21.06 4.10
N THR A 215 -1.21 20.23 4.20
CA THR A 215 0.16 20.58 3.86
C THR A 215 0.38 20.30 2.39
N ARG A 216 0.71 21.33 1.61
CA ARG A 216 1.20 21.20 0.24
C ARG A 216 2.52 20.44 0.28
N GLN A 217 2.63 19.36 -0.47
CA GLN A 217 3.89 18.65 -0.72
C GLN A 217 4.44 19.05 -2.07
#